data_79f10884080df291f16d23c732c80f12
#
_entry.id   79f10884080df291f16d23c732c80f12
#
_cell.length_a   1.000
_cell.length_b   1.000
_cell.length_c   1.000
_cell.angle_alpha   90.00
_cell.angle_beta   90.00
_cell.angle_gamma   90.00
#
_symmetry.space_group_name_H-M   'P 1'
#
loop_
_entity.id
_entity.type
_entity.pdbx_description
1 polymer ?
#
loop_
_entity_poly.entity_id
_entity_poly.type
_entity_poly.pdbx_seq_one_letter_code
_entity_poly.pdbx_strand_id
1 'polypeptide(L)'
;CLAGDTQVMDADRGKIWRLDQLAALPAAAELPRLLSLNGRGRLVPQQPVKVFCSGRQPTCVLKTRLNFSIRATGNHPFLTPDGWKTLDELQLEEEVAVVVQEGLIWDPVVLISEPGEPQPVYDIEMPRHHNFVANGLLVHN
;
A
#
# COMPACT_ATOMS: atom_id res chain seq x y z
N CYS A 1 6.41 -2.47 -5.33
CA CYS A 1 5.36 -3.21 -6.05
C CYS A 1 4.54 -4.05 -5.08
N LEU A 2 3.25 -4.12 -5.32
CA LEU A 2 2.29 -4.83 -4.48
C LEU A 2 1.60 -5.94 -5.27
N ALA A 3 1.17 -7.00 -4.58
CA ALA A 3 0.43 -8.08 -5.22
C ALA A 3 -0.92 -7.56 -5.77
N GLY A 4 -1.44 -8.23 -6.80
CA GLY A 4 -2.65 -7.80 -7.49
C GLY A 4 -3.91 -7.83 -6.65
N ASP A 5 -3.96 -8.67 -5.61
CA ASP A 5 -5.11 -8.77 -4.71
C ASP A 5 -5.08 -7.71 -3.58
N THR A 6 -4.08 -6.84 -3.58
CA THR A 6 -4.00 -5.72 -2.63
C THR A 6 -5.22 -4.83 -2.80
N GLN A 7 -5.84 -4.47 -1.69
CA GLN A 7 -7.08 -3.68 -1.70
C GLN A 7 -6.81 -2.22 -1.40
N VAL A 8 -7.46 -1.36 -2.17
CA VAL A 8 -7.50 0.08 -1.94
C VAL A 8 -8.96 0.52 -1.90
N MET A 9 -9.23 1.59 -1.17
CA MET A 9 -10.60 2.08 -1.01
C MET A 9 -10.78 3.40 -1.71
N ASP A 10 -11.89 3.51 -2.48
CA ASP A 10 -12.35 4.76 -3.03
C ASP A 10 -12.68 5.72 -1.88
N ALA A 11 -11.94 6.83 -1.79
CA ALA A 11 -12.07 7.80 -0.70
C ALA A 11 -13.43 8.52 -0.71
N ASP A 12 -14.09 8.59 -1.85
CA ASP A 12 -15.36 9.30 -1.99
C ASP A 12 -16.57 8.39 -1.75
N ARG A 13 -16.49 7.13 -2.20
CA ARG A 13 -17.64 6.22 -2.21
C ARG A 13 -17.50 5.01 -1.29
N GLY A 14 -16.30 4.79 -0.74
CA GLY A 14 -16.04 3.67 0.14
C GLY A 14 -15.96 2.31 -0.55
N LYS A 15 -15.98 2.27 -1.87
CA LYS A 15 -15.87 1.02 -2.61
C LYS A 15 -14.45 0.46 -2.52
N ILE A 16 -14.34 -0.84 -2.27
CA ILE A 16 -13.06 -1.54 -2.23
C ILE A 16 -12.71 -2.04 -3.62
N TRP A 17 -11.48 -1.75 -4.04
CA TRP A 17 -10.92 -2.19 -5.32
C TRP A 17 -9.67 -3.02 -5.09
N ARG A 18 -9.45 -4.02 -5.94
CA ARG A 18 -8.15 -4.68 -6.02
C ARG A 18 -7.28 -3.94 -7.04
N LEU A 19 -5.97 -3.96 -6.83
CA LEU A 19 -5.04 -3.31 -7.77
C LEU A 19 -5.14 -3.91 -9.18
N ASP A 20 -5.29 -5.23 -9.30
CA ASP A 20 -5.44 -5.88 -10.59
C ASP A 20 -6.72 -5.45 -11.31
N GLN A 21 -7.80 -5.18 -10.58
CA GLN A 21 -9.03 -4.63 -11.17
C GLN A 21 -8.82 -3.21 -11.70
N LEU A 22 -8.15 -2.36 -10.93
CA LEU A 22 -7.87 -0.99 -11.37
C LEU A 22 -6.95 -0.95 -12.57
N ALA A 23 -5.92 -1.79 -12.59
CA ALA A 23 -4.99 -1.87 -13.71
C ALA A 23 -5.67 -2.37 -15.00
N ALA A 24 -6.74 -3.16 -14.88
CA ALA A 24 -7.49 -3.69 -16.01
C ALA A 24 -8.53 -2.71 -16.56
N LEU A 25 -8.78 -1.58 -15.90
CA LEU A 25 -9.74 -0.60 -16.40
C LEU A 25 -9.26 0.02 -17.72
N PRO A 26 -10.20 0.41 -18.61
CA PRO A 26 -9.82 1.11 -19.85
C PRO A 26 -9.05 2.40 -19.54
N ALA A 27 -8.14 2.80 -20.43
CA ALA A 27 -7.34 4.02 -20.25
C ALA A 27 -8.19 5.28 -20.08
N ALA A 28 -9.38 5.30 -20.65
CA ALA A 28 -10.32 6.42 -20.55
C ALA A 28 -11.14 6.40 -19.25
N ALA A 29 -11.09 5.31 -18.47
CA ALA A 29 -11.85 5.20 -17.24
C ALA A 29 -11.25 6.09 -16.17
N GLU A 30 -12.11 6.68 -15.33
CA GLU A 30 -11.67 7.48 -14.21
C GLU A 30 -11.27 6.56 -13.05
N LEU A 31 -10.07 6.77 -12.51
CA LEU A 31 -9.62 6.04 -11.33
C LEU A 31 -10.23 6.66 -10.07
N PRO A 32 -10.51 5.85 -9.05
CA PRO A 32 -10.99 6.40 -7.78
C PRO A 32 -9.91 7.21 -7.09
N ARG A 33 -10.32 8.21 -6.32
CA ARG A 33 -9.39 8.92 -5.44
C ARG A 33 -9.07 8.02 -4.25
N LEU A 34 -7.80 8.00 -3.86
CA LEU A 34 -7.31 7.19 -2.75
C LEU A 34 -6.82 8.09 -1.63
N LEU A 35 -6.83 7.56 -0.40
CA LEU A 35 -6.30 8.31 0.73
C LEU A 35 -4.79 8.32 0.69
N SER A 36 -4.21 9.50 0.92
CA SER A 36 -2.77 9.74 1.04
C SER A 36 -2.51 10.56 2.29
N LEU A 37 -1.31 10.42 2.84
CA LEU A 37 -0.86 11.25 3.95
C LEU A 37 -0.19 12.50 3.38
N ASN A 38 -0.70 13.69 3.76
CA ASN A 38 -0.11 14.95 3.34
C ASN A 38 1.03 15.38 4.26
N GLY A 39 1.68 16.50 3.93
CA GLY A 39 2.80 17.01 4.71
C GLY A 39 2.43 17.50 6.12
N ARG A 40 1.15 17.60 6.44
CA ARG A 40 0.64 18.02 7.76
C ARG A 40 0.21 16.83 8.60
N GLY A 41 0.47 15.59 8.15
CA GLY A 41 0.11 14.40 8.89
C GLY A 41 -1.36 14.03 8.81
N ARG A 42 -2.09 14.50 7.81
CA ARG A 42 -3.51 14.22 7.62
C ARG A 42 -3.73 13.34 6.41
N LEU A 43 -4.71 12.44 6.51
CA LEU A 43 -5.16 11.64 5.37
C LEU A 43 -6.11 12.49 4.52
N VAL A 44 -5.76 12.59 3.24
CA VAL A 44 -6.55 13.38 2.27
C VAL A 44 -6.77 12.56 1.01
N PRO A 45 -7.92 12.75 0.32
CA PRO A 45 -8.14 12.11 -0.97
C PRO A 45 -7.20 12.68 -2.04
N GLN A 46 -6.66 11.80 -2.88
CA GLN A 46 -5.80 12.19 -3.98
C GLN A 46 -6.10 11.34 -5.21
N GLN A 47 -6.15 11.96 -6.38
CA GLN A 47 -6.40 11.28 -7.65
C GLN A 47 -5.11 10.64 -8.16
N PRO A 48 -5.06 9.30 -8.31
CA PRO A 48 -3.89 8.64 -8.93
C PRO A 48 -3.75 9.04 -10.39
N VAL A 49 -2.52 9.05 -10.89
CA VAL A 49 -2.26 9.24 -12.31
C VAL A 49 -2.55 7.96 -13.08
N LYS A 50 -2.05 6.84 -12.57
CA LYS A 50 -2.28 5.53 -13.19
C LYS A 50 -2.03 4.40 -12.19
N VAL A 51 -2.65 3.25 -12.48
CA VAL A 51 -2.40 1.97 -11.81
C VAL A 51 -1.98 0.99 -12.88
N PHE A 52 -0.88 0.28 -12.69
CA PHE A 52 -0.34 -0.58 -13.75
C PHE A 52 0.39 -1.78 -13.20
N CYS A 53 0.42 -2.84 -14.01
CA CYS A 53 1.23 -4.01 -13.72
C CYS A 53 2.68 -3.69 -14.07
N SER A 54 3.58 -3.83 -13.10
CA SER A 54 4.99 -3.52 -13.28
C SER A 54 5.86 -4.76 -13.57
N GLY A 55 5.24 -5.93 -13.73
CA GLY A 55 5.93 -7.16 -14.08
C GLY A 55 5.61 -8.28 -13.11
N ARG A 56 6.51 -9.25 -13.01
CA ARG A 56 6.38 -10.38 -12.09
C ARG A 56 7.59 -10.41 -11.17
N GLN A 57 7.34 -10.46 -9.87
CA GLN A 57 8.40 -10.51 -8.87
C GLN A 57 7.95 -11.33 -7.66
N PRO A 58 8.90 -11.91 -6.92
CA PRO A 58 8.59 -12.51 -5.63
C PRO A 58 8.09 -11.47 -4.64
N THR A 59 7.11 -11.84 -3.82
CA THR A 59 6.59 -10.97 -2.76
C THR A 59 6.71 -11.67 -1.41
N CYS A 60 6.80 -10.85 -0.37
CA CYS A 60 6.77 -11.31 1.01
C CYS A 60 5.46 -10.85 1.65
N VAL A 61 4.97 -11.63 2.60
CA VAL A 61 3.81 -11.23 3.42
C VAL A 61 4.34 -10.48 4.64
N LEU A 62 3.83 -9.28 4.86
CA LEU A 62 4.02 -8.53 6.09
C LEU A 62 2.71 -8.55 6.86
N LYS A 63 2.78 -8.87 8.15
CA LYS A 63 1.61 -8.91 9.02
C LYS A 63 1.88 -8.17 10.31
N THR A 64 0.88 -7.41 10.77
CA THR A 64 0.98 -6.64 12.00
C THR A 64 0.19 -7.27 13.13
N ARG A 65 0.44 -6.78 14.36
CA ARG A 65 -0.24 -7.30 15.56
C ARG A 65 -1.75 -7.14 15.50
N LEU A 66 -2.25 -6.06 14.91
CA LEU A 66 -3.69 -5.83 14.76
C LEU A 66 -4.28 -6.56 13.54
N ASN A 67 -3.49 -7.46 12.93
CA ASN A 67 -3.93 -8.31 11.81
C ASN A 67 -4.07 -7.59 10.47
N PHE A 68 -3.39 -6.47 10.27
CA PHE A 68 -3.19 -5.93 8.93
C PHE A 68 -2.16 -6.77 8.20
N SER A 69 -2.38 -7.00 6.91
CA SER A 69 -1.53 -7.90 6.13
C SER A 69 -1.44 -7.43 4.68
N ILE A 70 -0.27 -7.52 4.10
CA ILE A 70 -0.03 -7.11 2.71
C ILE A 70 1.08 -7.96 2.09
N ARG A 71 0.98 -8.18 0.78
CA ARG A 71 2.03 -8.82 0.00
C ARG A 71 2.72 -7.78 -0.86
N ALA A 72 4.01 -7.62 -0.64
CA ALA A 72 4.81 -6.60 -1.31
C ALA A 72 6.18 -7.13 -1.67
N THR A 73 6.80 -6.52 -2.67
CA THR A 73 8.21 -6.79 -2.98
C THR A 73 9.08 -6.27 -1.84
N GLY A 74 10.27 -6.86 -1.67
CA GLY A 74 11.16 -6.51 -0.56
C GLY A 74 11.62 -5.05 -0.56
N ASN A 75 11.61 -4.40 -1.71
CA ASN A 75 12.04 -3.01 -1.84
C ASN A 75 10.88 -2.00 -1.64
N HIS A 76 9.69 -2.47 -1.28
CA HIS A 76 8.54 -1.58 -1.12
C HIS A 76 8.60 -0.85 0.22
N PRO A 77 8.56 0.50 0.23
CA PRO A 77 8.67 1.25 1.49
C PRO A 77 7.36 1.32 2.27
N PHE A 78 7.48 1.24 3.59
CA PHE A 78 6.41 1.43 4.57
C PHE A 78 6.79 2.54 5.52
N LEU A 79 5.81 3.29 6.01
CA LEU A 79 6.08 4.38 6.94
C LEU A 79 6.29 3.83 8.34
N THR A 80 7.42 4.22 8.96
CA THR A 80 7.75 3.90 10.35
C THR A 80 7.92 5.20 11.13
N PRO A 81 8.01 5.14 12.48
CA PRO A 81 8.30 6.35 13.26
C PRO A 81 9.62 7.04 12.87
N ASP A 82 10.56 6.28 12.29
CA ASP A 82 11.86 6.79 11.86
C ASP A 82 11.89 7.21 10.39
N GLY A 83 10.75 7.16 9.70
CA GLY A 83 10.64 7.48 8.28
C GLY A 83 10.33 6.24 7.43
N TRP A 84 10.51 6.39 6.13
CA TRP A 84 10.24 5.30 5.19
C TRP A 84 11.31 4.23 5.26
N LYS A 85 10.89 2.97 5.42
CA LYS A 85 11.78 1.81 5.37
C LYS A 85 11.20 0.77 4.43
N THR A 86 12.06 0.13 3.64
CA THR A 86 11.62 -0.96 2.77
C THR A 86 11.30 -2.20 3.58
N LEU A 87 10.50 -3.10 3.01
CA LEU A 87 10.15 -4.35 3.68
C LEU A 87 11.41 -5.13 4.05
N ASP A 88 12.44 -5.12 3.20
CA ASP A 88 13.72 -5.78 3.46
C ASP A 88 14.47 -5.21 4.67
N GLU A 89 14.26 -3.92 4.97
CA GLU A 89 14.90 -3.25 6.10
C GLU A 89 14.13 -3.41 7.40
N LEU A 90 12.85 -3.78 7.32
CA LEU A 90 12.01 -3.93 8.51
C LEU A 90 12.37 -5.17 9.31
N GLN A 91 12.29 -5.05 10.63
CA GLN A 91 12.49 -6.14 11.55
C GLN A 91 11.22 -6.38 12.36
N LEU A 92 11.10 -7.57 12.93
CA LEU A 92 9.97 -7.88 13.83
C LEU A 92 9.96 -6.90 14.99
N GLU A 93 8.77 -6.49 15.40
CA GLU A 93 8.47 -5.52 16.44
C GLU A 93 8.70 -4.05 16.04
N GLU A 94 9.26 -3.77 14.86
CA GLU A 94 9.23 -2.41 14.35
C GLU A 94 7.80 -2.02 13.99
N GLU A 95 7.47 -0.76 14.24
CA GLU A 95 6.11 -0.26 14.01
C GLU A 95 5.96 0.32 12.62
N VAL A 96 4.80 0.05 12.01
CA VAL A 96 4.42 0.64 10.72
C VAL A 96 3.09 1.36 10.89
N ALA A 97 2.85 2.35 10.03
CA ALA A 97 1.61 3.12 10.08
C ALA A 97 0.45 2.31 9.48
N VAL A 98 -0.61 2.16 10.26
CA VAL A 98 -1.86 1.57 9.81
C VAL A 98 -3.00 2.56 10.00
N VAL A 99 -4.02 2.46 9.16
CA VAL A 99 -5.18 3.34 9.23
C VAL A 99 -6.29 2.65 10.00
N VAL A 100 -6.69 3.26 11.10
CA VAL A 100 -7.80 2.78 11.93
C VAL A 100 -8.80 3.94 12.05
N GLN A 101 -10.02 3.71 11.62
CA GLN A 101 -11.03 4.75 11.54
C GLN A 101 -10.53 5.92 10.68
N GLU A 102 -10.36 7.11 11.23
CA GLU A 102 -9.94 8.28 10.47
C GLU A 102 -8.49 8.70 10.74
N GLY A 103 -7.74 7.88 11.45
CA GLY A 103 -6.38 8.24 11.86
C GLY A 103 -5.36 7.17 11.61
N LEU A 104 -4.11 7.54 11.80
CA LEU A 104 -2.98 6.63 11.76
C LEU A 104 -2.60 6.21 13.16
N ILE A 105 -2.27 4.93 13.31
CA ILE A 105 -1.63 4.43 14.52
C ILE A 105 -0.39 3.63 14.12
N TRP A 106 0.50 3.44 15.07
CA TRP A 106 1.69 2.61 14.90
C TRP A 106 1.35 1.18 15.36
N ASP A 107 1.62 0.21 14.49
CA ASP A 107 1.27 -1.19 14.75
C ASP A 107 2.51 -2.06 14.51
N PRO A 108 2.96 -2.82 15.53
CA PRO A 108 4.18 -3.62 15.39
C PRO A 108 4.04 -4.73 14.34
N VAL A 109 5.11 -4.93 13.57
CA VAL A 109 5.21 -6.04 12.63
C VAL A 109 5.45 -7.34 13.40
N VAL A 110 4.63 -8.35 13.18
CA VAL A 110 4.74 -9.64 13.86
C VAL A 110 5.16 -10.78 12.95
N LEU A 111 5.08 -10.59 11.62
CA LEU A 111 5.46 -11.59 10.65
C LEU A 111 6.01 -10.94 9.39
N ILE A 112 7.13 -11.44 8.90
CA ILE A 112 7.64 -11.15 7.56
C ILE A 112 8.01 -12.51 6.95
N SER A 113 7.30 -12.91 5.89
CA SER A 113 7.56 -14.20 5.26
C SER A 113 8.78 -14.15 4.35
N GLU A 114 9.31 -15.33 4.02
CA GLU A 114 10.29 -15.46 2.95
C GLU A 114 9.64 -15.15 1.61
N PRO A 115 10.43 -14.72 0.60
CA PRO A 115 9.89 -14.49 -0.74
C PRO A 115 9.25 -15.76 -1.32
N GLY A 116 8.06 -15.58 -1.91
CA GLY A 116 7.36 -16.69 -2.57
C GLY A 116 7.69 -16.77 -4.05
N GLU A 117 6.87 -17.51 -4.80
CA GLU A 117 7.00 -17.63 -6.24
C GLU A 117 6.73 -16.26 -6.89
N PRO A 118 7.41 -15.94 -8.02
CA PRO A 118 7.11 -14.72 -8.76
C PRO A 118 5.64 -14.65 -9.15
N GLN A 119 5.04 -13.48 -8.96
CA GLN A 119 3.65 -13.24 -9.31
C GLN A 119 3.51 -11.82 -9.90
N PRO A 120 2.40 -11.54 -10.60
CA PRO A 120 2.19 -10.18 -11.09
C PRO A 120 2.16 -9.20 -9.94
N VAL A 121 2.88 -8.10 -10.10
CA VAL A 121 2.93 -7.02 -9.10
C VAL A 121 2.56 -5.71 -9.76
N TYR A 122 2.04 -4.79 -8.95
CA TYR A 122 1.40 -3.58 -9.41
C TYR A 122 1.92 -2.37 -8.67
N ASP A 123 1.90 -1.23 -9.35
CA ASP A 123 2.23 0.07 -8.77
C ASP A 123 1.14 1.08 -9.07
N ILE A 124 1.08 2.10 -8.22
CA ILE A 124 0.21 3.26 -8.41
C ILE A 124 1.11 4.49 -8.48
N GLU A 125 0.87 5.34 -9.48
CA GLU A 125 1.56 6.63 -9.55
C GLU A 125 0.68 7.70 -8.90
N MET A 126 1.15 8.28 -7.80
CA MET A 126 0.48 9.36 -7.08
C MET A 126 1.19 10.68 -7.38
N PRO A 127 0.44 11.76 -7.73
CA PRO A 127 1.07 12.96 -8.30
C PRO A 127 1.74 13.89 -7.30
N ARG A 128 1.24 14.01 -6.07
CA ARG A 128 1.78 14.94 -5.06
C ARG A 128 2.38 14.22 -3.87
N HIS A 129 1.52 13.54 -3.13
CA HIS A 129 1.93 12.77 -1.97
C HIS A 129 2.22 11.36 -2.48
N HIS A 130 3.49 10.98 -2.47
CA HIS A 130 3.93 9.71 -3.06
C HIS A 130 3.65 8.55 -2.11
N ASN A 131 2.42 8.46 -1.63
CA ASN A 131 1.98 7.40 -0.73
C ASN A 131 0.47 7.19 -0.89
N PHE A 132 0.00 6.06 -0.42
CA PHE A 132 -1.43 5.76 -0.39
C PHE A 132 -1.69 4.67 0.64
N VAL A 133 -2.96 4.45 0.96
CA VAL A 133 -3.37 3.41 1.90
C VAL A 133 -3.73 2.15 1.11
N ALA A 134 -3.08 1.04 1.43
CA ALA A 134 -3.30 -0.25 0.80
C ALA A 134 -3.42 -1.32 1.89
N ASN A 135 -4.48 -2.12 1.86
CA ASN A 135 -4.80 -3.10 2.90
C ASN A 135 -4.76 -2.50 4.32
N GLY A 136 -5.09 -1.22 4.44
CA GLY A 136 -5.05 -0.51 5.71
C GLY A 136 -3.66 -0.04 6.14
N LEU A 137 -2.62 -0.29 5.35
CA LEU A 137 -1.26 0.14 5.65
C LEU A 137 -0.88 1.34 4.77
N LEU A 138 -0.06 2.24 5.31
CA LEU A 138 0.45 3.37 4.54
C LEU A 138 1.73 2.95 3.84
N VAL A 139 1.70 2.99 2.51
CA VAL A 139 2.80 2.55 1.66
C VAL A 139 3.22 3.68 0.71
N HIS A 140 4.49 3.66 0.30
CA HIS A 140 5.03 4.61 -0.67
C HIS A 140 4.74 4.11 -2.09
N ASN A 141 4.62 5.03 -3.04
CA ASN A 141 4.55 4.62 -4.45
C ASN A 141 5.87 4.71 -5.18
#